data_c636a32eaa9ae3106ed4c783ba9ac4a4
#
_entry.id   c636a32eaa9ae3106ed4c783ba9ac4a4
#
_cell.length_a   1.000
_cell.length_b   1.000
_cell.length_c   1.000
_cell.angle_alpha   90.00
_cell.angle_beta   90.00
_cell.angle_gamma   90.00
#
_symmetry.space_group_name_H-M   'P 1'
#
loop_
_entity.id
_entity.type
_entity.pdbx_description
1 polymer ?
#
loop_
_entity_poly.entity_id
_entity_poly.type
_entity_poly.pdbx_seq_one_letter_code
_entity_poly.pdbx_strand_id
1 'polypeptide(L)'
;MQEQRHKLIISNRTMYREVELSSEIQSLKIGTGIECDVRLPKENFFEAFELHFVYHDGWRVTCSDNLYISFGKSKKLFASNLMHGDIFYVKYQESDVDLFEVEFEIDFDYEKKKYDIAIELCDSSELKIGGTPDCNIFIENVFIGNDWIRIGRRQDTIWIEDNSTKYGISVNGIKVENKKDINDNDFILFASFGICVKNNELYCDSAKIKRLNGLNSRVVDSSKNRFEYPKFNRNTRVKAVIPVDKIEILDPPA
;
A
#
# COMPACT_ATOMS: atom_id res chain seq x y z
N MET A 1 -13.02 15.75 -18.59
CA MET A 1 -11.93 14.96 -18.02
C MET A 1 -12.16 14.97 -16.51
N GLN A 2 -12.32 13.83 -15.86
CA GLN A 2 -12.34 13.78 -14.39
C GLN A 2 -10.92 14.03 -13.89
N GLU A 3 -10.79 14.97 -12.97
CA GLU A 3 -9.52 15.38 -12.39
C GLU A 3 -8.99 14.21 -11.53
N GLN A 4 -7.80 13.71 -11.86
CA GLN A 4 -7.14 12.69 -11.06
C GLN A 4 -6.69 13.36 -9.74
N ARG A 5 -7.18 12.88 -8.63
CA ARG A 5 -6.73 13.33 -7.31
C ARG A 5 -5.56 12.46 -6.89
N HIS A 6 -4.45 13.09 -6.60
CA HIS A 6 -3.29 12.43 -6.04
C HIS A 6 -3.21 12.71 -4.55
N LYS A 7 -2.66 11.79 -3.78
CA LYS A 7 -2.62 11.87 -2.33
C LYS A 7 -1.34 11.29 -1.78
N LEU A 8 -0.79 11.95 -0.76
CA LEU A 8 0.25 11.40 0.10
C LEU A 8 -0.34 11.09 1.47
N ILE A 9 -0.01 9.92 1.99
CA ILE A 9 -0.30 9.56 3.37
C ILE A 9 1.05 9.44 4.08
N ILE A 10 1.28 10.31 5.05
CA ILE A 10 2.53 10.39 5.81
C ILE A 10 2.24 9.88 7.22
N SER A 11 2.93 8.85 7.65
CA SER A 11 2.67 8.24 8.94
C SER A 11 3.93 7.74 9.65
N ASN A 12 3.92 7.82 10.97
CA ASN A 12 4.82 7.13 11.87
C ASN A 12 4.08 6.75 13.15
N ARG A 13 4.80 6.41 14.22
CA ARG A 13 4.17 5.99 15.48
C ARG A 13 3.33 7.07 16.16
N THR A 14 3.63 8.34 15.91
CA THR A 14 3.03 9.49 16.60
C THR A 14 2.32 10.46 15.66
N MET A 15 2.43 10.27 14.34
CA MET A 15 1.94 11.20 13.34
C MET A 15 1.20 10.47 12.22
N TYR A 16 0.09 11.06 11.80
CA TYR A 16 -0.64 10.69 10.59
C TYR A 16 -1.09 11.97 9.88
N ARG A 17 -0.77 12.10 8.60
CA ARG A 17 -1.15 13.23 7.76
C ARG A 17 -1.58 12.74 6.38
N GLU A 18 -2.70 13.25 5.90
CA GLU A 18 -3.12 13.12 4.52
C GLU A 18 -2.91 14.45 3.82
N VAL A 19 -2.26 14.42 2.66
CA VAL A 19 -1.97 15.60 1.85
C VAL A 19 -2.52 15.35 0.46
N GLU A 20 -3.52 16.12 0.06
CA GLU A 20 -4.05 16.08 -1.31
C GLU A 20 -3.11 16.85 -2.24
N LEU A 21 -2.78 16.23 -3.36
CA LEU A 21 -1.99 16.80 -4.43
C LEU A 21 -2.95 17.10 -5.58
N SER A 22 -3.39 18.33 -5.71
CA SER A 22 -4.25 18.73 -6.84
C SER A 22 -3.41 18.89 -8.11
N SER A 23 -4.04 18.76 -9.28
CA SER A 23 -3.39 18.96 -10.58
C SER A 23 -2.88 20.41 -10.78
N GLU A 24 -3.34 21.35 -9.96
CA GLU A 24 -2.90 22.75 -9.96
C GLU A 24 -1.57 22.93 -9.20
N ILE A 25 -1.23 22.01 -8.28
CA ILE A 25 0.01 22.05 -7.51
C ILE A 25 1.10 21.40 -8.33
N GLN A 26 2.03 22.20 -8.86
CA GLN A 26 3.19 21.69 -9.61
C GLN A 26 4.37 21.32 -8.70
N SER A 27 4.41 21.84 -7.49
CA SER A 27 5.42 21.49 -6.49
C SER A 27 4.88 21.61 -5.09
N LEU A 28 5.39 20.76 -4.19
CA LEU A 28 5.03 20.74 -2.78
C LEU A 28 6.25 20.41 -1.94
N LYS A 29 6.47 21.17 -0.88
CA LYS A 29 7.51 20.96 0.11
C LYS A 29 6.91 20.45 1.41
N ILE A 30 7.42 19.33 1.90
CA ILE A 30 7.01 18.71 3.17
C ILE A 30 8.23 18.59 4.07
N GLY A 31 8.14 19.09 5.28
CA GLY A 31 9.25 19.02 6.21
C GLY A 31 9.04 19.80 7.49
N THR A 32 10.12 20.07 8.23
CA THR A 32 10.07 20.76 9.50
C THR A 32 10.35 22.27 9.38
N GLY A 33 10.78 22.72 8.20
CA GLY A 33 11.14 24.12 7.92
C GLY A 33 9.93 25.05 7.84
N ILE A 34 10.18 26.33 8.05
CA ILE A 34 9.16 27.37 7.95
C ILE A 34 8.69 27.56 6.49
N GLU A 35 9.55 27.20 5.55
CA GLU A 35 9.32 27.31 4.10
C GLU A 35 8.52 26.11 3.54
N CYS A 36 8.17 25.13 4.39
CA CYS A 36 7.43 23.97 3.92
C CYS A 36 5.94 24.27 3.81
N ASP A 37 5.35 23.85 2.68
CA ASP A 37 3.90 23.93 2.44
C ASP A 37 3.13 23.05 3.43
N VAL A 38 3.67 21.87 3.72
CA VAL A 38 3.18 20.98 4.76
C VAL A 38 4.24 20.86 5.86
N ARG A 39 3.95 21.49 6.98
CA ARG A 39 4.86 21.48 8.11
C ARG A 39 4.60 20.30 9.02
N LEU A 40 5.64 19.51 9.25
CA LEU A 40 5.66 18.44 10.24
C LEU A 40 6.15 18.97 11.60
N PRO A 41 5.68 18.41 12.74
CA PRO A 41 6.07 18.83 14.07
C PRO A 41 7.59 18.66 14.29
N LYS A 42 8.30 19.77 14.45
CA LYS A 42 9.78 19.76 14.56
C LYS A 42 10.27 18.97 15.78
N GLU A 43 9.48 18.94 16.82
CA GLU A 43 9.76 18.22 18.08
C GLU A 43 9.86 16.70 17.90
N ASN A 44 9.35 16.16 16.82
CA ASN A 44 9.40 14.72 16.51
C ASN A 44 10.69 14.32 15.76
N PHE A 45 11.58 15.26 15.46
CA PHE A 45 12.74 15.02 14.60
C PHE A 45 13.99 15.68 15.15
N PHE A 46 15.14 15.01 15.02
CA PHE A 46 16.41 15.51 15.53
C PHE A 46 16.95 16.69 14.73
N GLU A 47 16.72 16.68 13.42
CA GLU A 47 17.21 17.70 12.49
C GLU A 47 16.10 18.21 11.60
N ALA A 48 16.28 19.44 11.12
CA ALA A 48 15.41 19.98 10.09
C ALA A 48 15.65 19.25 8.76
N PHE A 49 14.59 19.02 8.02
CA PHE A 49 14.64 18.37 6.73
C PHE A 49 13.53 18.85 5.81
N GLU A 50 13.68 18.53 4.54
CA GLU A 50 12.70 18.83 3.49
C GLU A 50 12.63 17.68 2.48
N LEU A 51 11.41 17.34 2.11
CA LEU A 51 11.07 16.53 0.94
C LEU A 51 10.42 17.46 -0.08
N HIS A 52 10.90 17.40 -1.30
CA HIS A 52 10.37 18.18 -2.39
C HIS A 52 9.69 17.28 -3.41
N PHE A 53 8.39 17.46 -3.60
CA PHE A 53 7.57 16.77 -4.58
C PHE A 53 7.34 17.71 -5.75
N VAL A 54 7.60 17.24 -6.96
CA VAL A 54 7.43 18.00 -8.21
C VAL A 54 6.61 17.17 -9.17
N TYR A 55 5.64 17.81 -9.82
CA TYR A 55 4.85 17.20 -10.88
C TYR A 55 5.38 17.61 -12.26
N HIS A 56 5.78 16.60 -13.04
CA HIS A 56 6.11 16.75 -14.45
C HIS A 56 5.88 15.39 -15.14
N ASP A 57 4.76 15.25 -15.84
CA ASP A 57 4.28 13.97 -16.40
C ASP A 57 4.14 12.82 -15.36
N GLY A 58 4.10 13.17 -14.07
CA GLY A 58 4.09 12.31 -12.91
C GLY A 58 4.77 12.97 -11.73
N TRP A 59 4.49 12.45 -10.54
CA TRP A 59 5.11 12.96 -9.32
C TRP A 59 6.51 12.38 -9.13
N ARG A 60 7.42 13.26 -8.73
CA ARG A 60 8.79 12.91 -8.33
C ARG A 60 9.06 13.48 -6.96
N VAL A 61 9.64 12.66 -6.07
CA VAL A 61 10.14 13.11 -4.77
C VAL A 61 11.66 13.26 -4.81
N THR A 62 12.17 14.30 -4.15
CA THR A 62 13.59 14.50 -3.86
C THR A 62 13.77 14.82 -2.38
N CYS A 63 14.90 14.44 -1.80
CA CYS A 63 15.23 14.66 -0.39
C CYS A 63 16.26 15.77 -0.22
N SER A 64 16.23 16.45 0.94
CA SER A 64 17.37 17.25 1.40
C SER A 64 18.61 16.36 1.66
N ASP A 65 19.80 16.97 1.68
CA ASP A 65 21.07 16.24 1.73
C ASP A 65 21.26 15.36 2.96
N ASN A 66 20.53 15.63 4.05
CA ASN A 66 20.61 14.82 5.27
C ASN A 66 19.66 13.62 5.28
N LEU A 67 18.86 13.44 4.23
CA LEU A 67 17.88 12.37 4.12
C LEU A 67 18.18 11.40 2.96
N TYR A 68 17.55 10.25 3.03
CA TYR A 68 17.33 9.36 1.91
C TYR A 68 15.98 8.67 2.03
N ILE A 69 15.48 8.17 0.90
CA ILE A 69 14.28 7.33 0.84
C ILE A 69 14.65 5.90 0.49
N SER A 70 13.87 4.96 0.99
CA SER A 70 14.03 3.54 0.67
C SER A 70 12.69 2.86 0.44
N PHE A 71 12.61 2.11 -0.64
CA PHE A 71 11.48 1.21 -0.92
C PHE A 71 11.82 -0.17 -0.39
N GLY A 72 11.31 -0.48 0.79
CA GLY A 72 11.61 -1.74 1.46
C GLY A 72 13.10 -1.91 1.80
N LYS A 73 13.73 -2.99 1.31
CA LYS A 73 15.16 -3.28 1.48
C LYS A 73 16.03 -2.69 0.37
N SER A 74 15.51 -1.75 -0.40
CA SER A 74 16.21 -1.18 -1.55
C SER A 74 17.40 -0.30 -1.13
N LYS A 75 18.18 0.11 -2.14
CA LYS A 75 19.30 1.05 -1.98
C LYS A 75 18.80 2.39 -1.44
N LYS A 76 19.69 3.14 -0.81
CA LYS A 76 19.49 4.56 -0.48
C LYS A 76 19.25 5.34 -1.78
N LEU A 77 18.12 6.04 -1.85
CA LEU A 77 17.76 6.89 -2.98
C LEU A 77 17.57 8.33 -2.49
N PHE A 78 18.04 9.29 -3.26
CA PHE A 78 17.87 10.72 -2.96
C PHE A 78 16.74 11.34 -3.77
N ALA A 79 16.26 10.60 -4.76
CA ALA A 79 15.10 10.97 -5.55
C ALA A 79 14.47 9.73 -6.19
N SER A 80 13.14 9.78 -6.40
CA SER A 80 12.39 8.75 -7.13
C SER A 80 11.16 9.33 -7.81
N ASN A 81 10.79 8.77 -8.95
CA ASN A 81 9.46 8.96 -9.50
C ASN A 81 8.48 8.10 -8.70
N LEU A 82 7.25 8.61 -8.51
CA LEU A 82 6.22 7.96 -7.73
C LEU A 82 5.17 7.32 -8.63
N MET A 83 4.77 6.10 -8.26
CA MET A 83 3.68 5.37 -8.88
C MET A 83 2.60 5.07 -7.85
N HIS A 84 1.38 4.92 -8.31
CA HIS A 84 0.26 4.56 -7.43
C HIS A 84 0.57 3.31 -6.61
N GLY A 85 0.36 3.42 -5.29
CA GLY A 85 0.63 2.36 -4.32
C GLY A 85 2.09 2.30 -3.86
N ASP A 86 2.93 3.25 -4.27
CA ASP A 86 4.28 3.35 -3.75
C ASP A 86 4.27 3.65 -2.26
N ILE A 87 5.01 2.83 -1.51
CA ILE A 87 5.26 3.02 -0.08
C ILE A 87 6.76 3.11 0.12
N PHE A 88 7.23 4.22 0.64
CA PHE A 88 8.64 4.40 0.93
C PHE A 88 8.87 4.97 2.34
N TYR A 89 10.03 4.68 2.87
CA TYR A 89 10.48 5.14 4.18
C TYR A 89 11.49 6.26 4.02
N VAL A 90 11.31 7.30 4.82
CA VAL A 90 12.26 8.42 4.91
C VAL A 90 13.15 8.20 6.11
N LYS A 91 14.46 8.37 5.91
CA LYS A 91 15.49 8.10 6.92
C LYS A 91 16.57 9.18 6.87
N TYR A 92 17.22 9.44 8.00
CA TYR A 92 18.46 10.22 8.00
C TYR A 92 19.60 9.43 7.35
N GLN A 93 20.54 10.14 6.69
CA GLN A 93 21.68 9.48 6.04
C GLN A 93 22.56 8.70 7.00
N GLU A 94 22.72 9.21 8.22
CA GLU A 94 23.57 8.63 9.27
C GLU A 94 22.87 7.56 10.11
N SER A 95 21.58 7.32 9.87
CA SER A 95 20.76 6.41 10.65
C SER A 95 19.94 5.50 9.74
N ASP A 96 19.77 4.24 10.14
CA ASP A 96 18.84 3.31 9.47
C ASP A 96 17.42 3.33 10.10
N VAL A 97 17.17 4.26 11.01
CA VAL A 97 15.88 4.40 11.67
C VAL A 97 14.88 5.06 10.73
N ASP A 98 13.72 4.43 10.57
CA ASP A 98 12.60 4.98 9.80
C ASP A 98 12.01 6.20 10.55
N LEU A 99 12.07 7.38 9.95
CA LEU A 99 11.47 8.59 10.49
C LEU A 99 9.96 8.57 10.31
N PHE A 100 9.54 8.25 9.10
CA PHE A 100 8.14 8.06 8.72
C PHE A 100 8.04 7.33 7.39
N GLU A 101 6.85 6.81 7.17
CA GLU A 101 6.43 6.17 5.93
C GLU A 101 5.62 7.16 5.11
N VAL A 102 5.81 7.13 3.81
CA VAL A 102 4.99 7.86 2.85
C VAL A 102 4.36 6.86 1.89
N GLU A 103 3.04 6.88 1.80
CA GLU A 103 2.28 6.15 0.80
C GLU A 103 1.76 7.14 -0.25
N PHE A 104 2.00 6.86 -1.53
CA PHE A 104 1.49 7.66 -2.63
C PHE A 104 0.30 6.96 -3.25
N GLU A 105 -0.86 7.60 -3.20
CA GLU A 105 -2.09 7.12 -3.80
C GLU A 105 -2.51 8.04 -4.95
N ILE A 106 -2.89 7.45 -6.06
CA ILE A 106 -3.69 8.13 -7.07
C ILE A 106 -5.13 7.70 -6.80
N ASP A 107 -5.99 8.65 -6.49
CA ASP A 107 -7.42 8.38 -6.37
C ASP A 107 -7.95 8.16 -7.79
N PHE A 108 -7.75 6.94 -8.26
CA PHE A 108 -8.51 6.46 -9.39
C PHE A 108 -9.94 6.38 -8.90
N ASP A 109 -10.85 6.91 -9.69
CA ASP A 109 -12.26 6.56 -9.60
C ASP A 109 -12.30 5.02 -9.50
N TYR A 110 -12.47 4.49 -8.30
CA TYR A 110 -12.43 3.05 -8.02
C TYR A 110 -13.39 2.26 -8.90
N GLU A 111 -14.37 2.95 -9.50
CA GLU A 111 -15.29 2.38 -10.48
C GLU A 111 -14.61 1.88 -11.76
N LYS A 112 -13.34 2.24 -12.01
CA LYS A 112 -12.60 1.90 -13.25
C LYS A 112 -11.45 0.90 -13.09
N LYS A 113 -11.23 0.31 -11.92
CA LYS A 113 -10.26 -0.78 -11.82
C LYS A 113 -10.74 -1.93 -12.71
N LYS A 114 -9.95 -2.26 -13.71
CA LYS A 114 -10.23 -3.36 -14.64
C LYS A 114 -10.02 -4.68 -13.92
N TYR A 115 -11.07 -5.22 -13.34
CA TYR A 115 -11.10 -6.64 -12.99
C TYR A 115 -11.52 -7.39 -14.24
N ASP A 116 -10.57 -7.59 -15.12
CA ASP A 116 -10.77 -8.15 -16.45
C ASP A 116 -10.45 -9.65 -16.52
N ILE A 117 -10.02 -10.24 -15.41
CA ILE A 117 -9.83 -11.68 -15.28
C ILE A 117 -10.55 -12.22 -14.05
N ALA A 118 -11.26 -13.34 -14.23
CA ALA A 118 -11.86 -14.13 -13.16
C ALA A 118 -11.12 -15.47 -13.06
N ILE A 119 -10.76 -15.87 -11.84
CA ILE A 119 -10.05 -17.11 -11.51
C ILE A 119 -10.94 -17.93 -10.59
N GLU A 120 -11.28 -19.15 -11.02
CA GLU A 120 -12.13 -20.06 -10.26
C GLU A 120 -11.39 -20.62 -9.04
N LEU A 121 -12.04 -20.58 -7.87
CA LEU A 121 -11.61 -21.29 -6.67
C LEU A 121 -12.39 -22.61 -6.58
N CYS A 122 -11.79 -23.69 -7.05
CA CYS A 122 -12.36 -25.02 -6.90
C CYS A 122 -12.44 -25.42 -5.42
N ASP A 123 -13.39 -26.29 -5.09
CA ASP A 123 -13.46 -26.83 -3.72
C ASP A 123 -12.18 -27.59 -3.37
N SER A 124 -11.76 -27.46 -2.12
CA SER A 124 -10.51 -28.03 -1.60
C SER A 124 -9.24 -27.54 -2.32
N SER A 125 -9.34 -26.43 -3.08
CA SER A 125 -8.20 -25.81 -3.72
C SER A 125 -7.50 -24.80 -2.78
N GLU A 126 -6.20 -24.67 -2.98
CA GLU A 126 -5.36 -23.68 -2.34
C GLU A 126 -4.47 -23.03 -3.40
N LEU A 127 -4.45 -21.71 -3.43
CA LEU A 127 -3.67 -20.91 -4.36
C LEU A 127 -2.62 -20.10 -3.61
N LYS A 128 -1.41 -20.11 -4.16
CA LYS A 128 -0.32 -19.25 -3.73
C LYS A 128 -0.29 -18.01 -4.64
N ILE A 129 -0.33 -16.84 -4.06
CA ILE A 129 -0.32 -15.55 -4.76
C ILE A 129 0.87 -14.75 -4.25
N GLY A 130 1.73 -14.27 -5.13
CA GLY A 130 2.89 -13.50 -4.67
C GLY A 130 3.96 -13.28 -5.71
N GLY A 131 5.12 -12.84 -5.24
CA GLY A 131 6.23 -12.37 -6.05
C GLY A 131 7.26 -13.43 -6.45
N THR A 132 6.96 -14.70 -6.29
CA THR A 132 7.87 -15.78 -6.70
C THR A 132 7.30 -16.58 -7.88
N PRO A 133 8.16 -17.04 -8.82
CA PRO A 133 7.72 -17.74 -10.04
C PRO A 133 6.94 -19.04 -9.83
N ASP A 134 7.03 -19.64 -8.64
CA ASP A 134 6.30 -20.84 -8.23
C ASP A 134 4.87 -20.52 -7.72
N CYS A 135 4.52 -19.25 -7.56
CA CYS A 135 3.15 -18.87 -7.22
C CYS A 135 2.16 -19.23 -8.34
N ASN A 136 0.93 -19.63 -7.96
CA ASN A 136 -0.16 -19.86 -8.89
C ASN A 136 -0.54 -18.55 -9.61
N ILE A 137 -0.58 -17.44 -8.87
CA ILE A 137 -0.69 -16.08 -9.40
C ILE A 137 0.65 -15.39 -9.11
N PHE A 138 1.49 -15.26 -10.14
CA PHE A 138 2.77 -14.57 -10.03
C PHE A 138 2.62 -13.10 -10.37
N ILE A 139 2.99 -12.24 -9.42
CA ILE A 139 2.91 -10.78 -9.49
C ILE A 139 4.32 -10.22 -9.40
N GLU A 140 4.77 -9.58 -10.47
CA GLU A 140 6.07 -8.89 -10.46
C GLU A 140 5.89 -7.48 -9.89
N ASN A 141 6.09 -7.35 -8.58
CA ASN A 141 5.96 -6.08 -7.88
C ASN A 141 7.06 -5.93 -6.83
N VAL A 142 7.71 -4.76 -6.81
CA VAL A 142 8.83 -4.45 -5.92
C VAL A 142 8.45 -4.55 -4.44
N PHE A 143 7.18 -4.23 -4.11
CA PHE A 143 6.68 -4.25 -2.73
C PHE A 143 6.30 -5.65 -2.28
N ILE A 144 5.94 -6.54 -3.22
CA ILE A 144 5.66 -7.93 -2.92
C ILE A 144 6.99 -8.68 -2.76
N GLY A 145 7.99 -8.36 -3.59
CA GLY A 145 9.30 -9.02 -3.54
C GLY A 145 9.16 -10.53 -3.62
N ASN A 146 9.63 -11.26 -2.61
CA ASN A 146 9.47 -12.70 -2.48
C ASN A 146 8.30 -13.10 -1.56
N ASP A 147 7.54 -12.14 -1.08
CA ASP A 147 6.41 -12.39 -0.21
C ASP A 147 5.26 -13.06 -0.97
N TRP A 148 4.48 -13.85 -0.26
CA TRP A 148 3.32 -14.54 -0.82
C TRP A 148 2.25 -14.77 0.24
N ILE A 149 1.02 -14.93 -0.23
CA ILE A 149 -0.16 -15.23 0.56
C ILE A 149 -0.81 -16.50 0.05
N ARG A 150 -1.63 -17.12 0.87
CA ARG A 150 -2.49 -18.23 0.48
C ARG A 150 -3.94 -17.82 0.48
N ILE A 151 -4.67 -18.24 -0.53
CA ILE A 151 -6.12 -18.18 -0.56
C ILE A 151 -6.65 -19.57 -0.92
N GLY A 152 -7.64 -20.01 -0.21
CA GLY A 152 -8.19 -21.34 -0.44
C GLY A 152 -9.69 -21.38 -0.23
N ARG A 153 -10.29 -22.47 -0.73
CA ARG A 153 -11.70 -22.77 -0.52
C ARG A 153 -11.84 -24.14 0.10
N ARG A 154 -12.72 -24.21 1.08
CA ARG A 154 -13.12 -25.49 1.70
C ARG A 154 -14.63 -25.47 1.88
N GLN A 155 -15.32 -26.30 1.09
CA GLN A 155 -16.78 -26.28 1.00
C GLN A 155 -17.28 -24.89 0.58
N ASP A 156 -18.11 -24.26 1.40
CA ASP A 156 -18.66 -22.94 1.15
C ASP A 156 -17.83 -21.78 1.75
N THR A 157 -16.70 -22.10 2.38
CA THR A 157 -15.85 -21.09 3.03
C THR A 157 -14.61 -20.82 2.20
N ILE A 158 -14.42 -19.57 1.83
CA ILE A 158 -13.17 -19.06 1.29
C ILE A 158 -12.38 -18.46 2.44
N TRP A 159 -11.08 -18.69 2.45
CA TRP A 159 -10.19 -18.14 3.47
C TRP A 159 -8.92 -17.59 2.84
N ILE A 160 -8.31 -16.63 3.52
CA ILE A 160 -7.01 -16.07 3.17
C ILE A 160 -6.06 -16.18 4.37
N GLU A 161 -4.78 -16.42 4.07
CA GLU A 161 -3.73 -16.52 5.08
C GLU A 161 -2.52 -15.69 4.64
N ASP A 162 -2.08 -14.83 5.54
CA ASP A 162 -0.85 -14.06 5.39
C ASP A 162 0.34 -14.91 5.86
N ASN A 163 1.27 -15.22 4.97
CA ASN A 163 2.47 -15.97 5.29
C ASN A 163 3.60 -15.06 5.77
N SER A 164 3.31 -14.19 6.73
CA SER A 164 4.26 -13.23 7.30
C SER A 164 4.86 -12.27 6.25
N THR A 165 4.00 -11.76 5.38
CA THR A 165 4.40 -10.77 4.37
C THR A 165 4.88 -9.48 5.06
N LYS A 166 5.84 -8.81 4.47
CA LYS A 166 6.47 -7.62 5.05
C LYS A 166 5.48 -6.50 5.37
N TYR A 167 4.52 -6.29 4.48
CA TYR A 167 3.53 -5.20 4.59
C TYR A 167 2.16 -5.67 5.08
N GLY A 168 1.97 -7.00 5.17
CA GLY A 168 0.70 -7.60 5.51
C GLY A 168 -0.30 -7.52 4.35
N ILE A 169 -1.47 -8.08 4.60
CA ILE A 169 -2.64 -8.00 3.72
C ILE A 169 -3.81 -7.39 4.47
N SER A 170 -4.73 -6.81 3.75
CA SER A 170 -5.97 -6.32 4.33
C SER A 170 -7.19 -6.85 3.60
N VAL A 171 -8.28 -7.05 4.34
CA VAL A 171 -9.60 -7.38 3.81
C VAL A 171 -10.55 -6.27 4.22
N ASN A 172 -11.12 -5.58 3.24
CA ASN A 172 -11.97 -4.40 3.46
C ASN A 172 -11.28 -3.33 4.32
N GLY A 173 -9.97 -3.12 4.11
CA GLY A 173 -9.17 -2.16 4.87
C GLY A 173 -8.78 -2.60 6.29
N ILE A 174 -9.17 -3.79 6.73
CA ILE A 174 -8.79 -4.34 8.03
C ILE A 174 -7.64 -5.31 7.83
N LYS A 175 -6.52 -5.08 8.51
CA LYS A 175 -5.35 -5.96 8.45
C LYS A 175 -5.70 -7.38 8.89
N VAL A 176 -5.22 -8.35 8.13
CA VAL A 176 -5.29 -9.78 8.48
C VAL A 176 -4.05 -10.12 9.30
N GLU A 177 -4.24 -10.65 10.51
CA GLU A 177 -3.10 -10.98 11.37
C GLU A 177 -2.49 -12.35 11.05
N ASN A 178 -3.30 -13.33 10.69
CA ASN A 178 -2.83 -14.67 10.29
C ASN A 178 -3.75 -15.22 9.19
N LYS A 179 -4.95 -15.62 9.58
CA LYS A 179 -5.95 -16.23 8.69
C LYS A 179 -7.31 -15.59 8.90
N LYS A 180 -8.06 -15.42 7.81
CA LYS A 180 -9.39 -14.83 7.83
C LYS A 180 -10.29 -15.48 6.80
N ASP A 181 -11.54 -15.72 7.19
CA ASP A 181 -12.60 -16.13 6.27
C ASP A 181 -13.06 -14.93 5.43
N ILE A 182 -13.34 -15.21 4.17
CA ILE A 182 -13.68 -14.23 3.14
C ILE A 182 -15.09 -14.50 2.65
N ASN A 183 -15.87 -13.44 2.51
CA ASN A 183 -17.22 -13.48 2.00
C ASN A 183 -17.29 -12.93 0.57
N ASP A 184 -18.41 -13.18 -0.09
CA ASP A 184 -18.71 -12.55 -1.37
C ASP A 184 -18.71 -11.02 -1.25
N ASN A 185 -18.12 -10.38 -2.23
CA ASN A 185 -17.86 -8.94 -2.33
C ASN A 185 -16.80 -8.41 -1.36
N ASP A 186 -16.06 -9.27 -0.65
CA ASP A 186 -14.88 -8.82 0.07
C ASP A 186 -13.79 -8.38 -0.90
N PHE A 187 -13.10 -7.30 -0.50
CA PHE A 187 -11.95 -6.76 -1.21
C PHE A 187 -10.67 -7.04 -0.43
N ILE A 188 -9.78 -7.79 -1.05
CA ILE A 188 -8.47 -8.12 -0.52
C ILE A 188 -7.45 -7.20 -1.17
N LEU A 189 -6.59 -6.60 -0.36
CA LEU A 189 -5.44 -5.82 -0.83
C LEU A 189 -4.14 -6.45 -0.33
N PHE A 190 -3.29 -6.83 -1.28
CA PHE A 190 -1.93 -7.32 -1.06
C PHE A 190 -0.95 -6.39 -1.76
N ALA A 191 -0.28 -5.53 -1.00
CA ALA A 191 0.46 -4.38 -1.51
C ALA A 191 -0.42 -3.55 -2.46
N SER A 192 -0.06 -3.43 -3.75
CA SER A 192 -0.87 -2.75 -4.77
C SER A 192 -1.78 -3.68 -5.57
N PHE A 193 -1.83 -4.97 -5.23
CA PHE A 193 -2.63 -5.96 -5.93
C PHE A 193 -3.98 -6.15 -5.23
N GLY A 194 -5.05 -5.70 -5.90
CA GLY A 194 -6.41 -5.84 -5.41
C GLY A 194 -7.10 -7.09 -5.97
N ILE A 195 -7.82 -7.80 -5.12
CA ILE A 195 -8.62 -8.97 -5.46
C ILE A 195 -10.04 -8.76 -4.93
N CYS A 196 -11.04 -8.88 -5.80
CA CYS A 196 -12.43 -8.99 -5.38
C CYS A 196 -12.87 -10.44 -5.38
N VAL A 197 -13.62 -10.85 -4.37
CA VAL A 197 -14.19 -12.21 -4.28
C VAL A 197 -15.67 -12.16 -4.60
N LYS A 198 -16.13 -13.03 -5.50
CA LYS A 198 -17.56 -13.14 -5.82
C LYS A 198 -17.85 -14.51 -6.43
N ASN A 199 -18.91 -15.16 -5.96
CA ASN A 199 -19.37 -16.45 -6.49
C ASN A 199 -18.25 -17.51 -6.57
N ASN A 200 -17.39 -17.60 -5.56
CA ASN A 200 -16.22 -18.49 -5.53
C ASN A 200 -15.17 -18.21 -6.62
N GLU A 201 -15.15 -17.02 -7.17
CA GLU A 201 -14.15 -16.56 -8.13
C GLU A 201 -13.36 -15.38 -7.55
N LEU A 202 -12.09 -15.29 -7.94
CA LEU A 202 -11.22 -14.14 -7.67
C LEU A 202 -11.18 -13.27 -8.91
N TYR A 203 -11.55 -12.02 -8.77
CA TYR A 203 -11.49 -11.03 -9.84
C TYR A 203 -10.27 -10.15 -9.64
N CYS A 204 -9.41 -10.08 -10.64
CA CYS A 204 -8.13 -9.39 -10.60
C CYS A 204 -7.90 -8.53 -11.84
N ASP A 205 -6.96 -7.60 -11.75
CA ASP A 205 -6.44 -6.84 -12.89
C ASP A 205 -5.34 -7.66 -13.58
N SER A 206 -5.60 -8.10 -14.80
CA SER A 206 -4.64 -8.92 -15.58
C SER A 206 -3.34 -8.17 -15.87
N ALA A 207 -3.35 -6.85 -15.96
CA ALA A 207 -2.16 -6.04 -16.22
C ALA A 207 -1.11 -6.13 -15.09
N LYS A 208 -1.54 -6.53 -13.87
CA LYS A 208 -0.65 -6.72 -12.71
C LYS A 208 -0.15 -8.15 -12.57
N ILE A 209 -0.68 -9.08 -13.35
CA ILE A 209 -0.33 -10.50 -13.28
C ILE A 209 0.74 -10.80 -14.32
N LYS A 210 1.90 -11.27 -13.88
CA LYS A 210 2.97 -11.71 -14.75
C LYS A 210 2.69 -13.07 -15.37
N ARG A 211 2.14 -13.99 -14.58
CA ARG A 211 1.85 -15.36 -15.00
C ARG A 211 0.78 -16.01 -14.11
N LEU A 212 -0.04 -16.85 -14.73
CA LEU A 212 -0.98 -17.76 -14.08
C LEU A 212 -0.50 -19.20 -14.29
N ASN A 213 -0.36 -19.97 -13.22
CA ASN A 213 0.13 -21.34 -13.25
C ASN A 213 -0.98 -22.30 -12.79
N GLY A 214 -1.44 -23.16 -13.69
CA GLY A 214 -2.35 -24.26 -13.36
C GLY A 214 -3.75 -23.85 -12.89
N LEU A 215 -4.24 -22.68 -13.33
CA LEU A 215 -5.52 -22.13 -12.90
C LEU A 215 -6.54 -22.09 -14.03
N ASN A 216 -7.79 -22.38 -13.69
CA ASN A 216 -8.92 -22.08 -14.55
C ASN A 216 -9.21 -20.58 -14.45
N SER A 217 -9.00 -19.86 -15.54
CA SER A 217 -9.24 -18.43 -15.62
C SER A 217 -9.97 -18.06 -16.91
N ARG A 218 -10.75 -16.99 -16.85
CA ARG A 218 -11.45 -16.46 -18.01
C ARG A 218 -11.37 -14.93 -18.03
N VAL A 219 -11.31 -14.38 -19.23
CA VAL A 219 -11.42 -12.94 -19.42
C VAL A 219 -12.89 -12.54 -19.19
N VAL A 220 -13.09 -11.46 -18.46
CA VAL A 220 -14.41 -10.91 -18.14
C VAL A 220 -14.51 -9.47 -18.63
N ASP A 221 -15.72 -9.10 -19.05
CA ASP A 221 -16.02 -7.72 -19.45
C ASP A 221 -16.10 -6.85 -18.19
N SER A 222 -15.05 -6.09 -17.92
CA SER A 222 -14.95 -5.22 -16.75
C SER A 222 -16.03 -4.13 -16.72
N SER A 223 -16.64 -3.79 -17.85
CA SER A 223 -17.74 -2.82 -17.90
C SER A 223 -19.04 -3.34 -17.29
N LYS A 224 -19.20 -4.66 -17.22
CA LYS A 224 -20.38 -5.35 -16.66
C LYS A 224 -20.20 -5.80 -15.23
N ASN A 225 -18.95 -5.89 -14.75
CA ASN A 225 -18.60 -6.30 -13.39
C ASN A 225 -18.32 -5.06 -12.54
N ARG A 226 -19.37 -4.40 -12.08
CA ARG A 226 -19.23 -3.35 -11.07
C ARG A 226 -19.13 -4.02 -9.71
N PHE A 227 -17.97 -3.88 -9.07
CA PHE A 227 -17.80 -4.22 -7.67
C PHE A 227 -18.03 -2.96 -6.85
N GLU A 228 -18.98 -3.02 -5.92
CA GLU A 228 -19.13 -1.98 -4.92
C GLU A 228 -18.00 -2.16 -3.90
N TYR A 229 -17.05 -1.24 -3.92
CA TYR A 229 -16.00 -1.23 -2.92
C TYR A 229 -16.56 -0.79 -1.57
N PRO A 230 -16.22 -1.50 -0.51
CA PRO A 230 -16.51 -0.98 0.82
C PRO A 230 -15.85 0.38 0.95
N LYS A 231 -16.61 1.39 1.35
CA LYS A 231 -16.07 2.69 1.73
C LYS A 231 -15.16 2.45 2.93
N PHE A 232 -13.86 2.38 2.69
CA PHE A 232 -12.88 2.22 3.75
C PHE A 232 -13.04 3.37 4.72
N ASN A 233 -13.50 3.06 5.93
CA ASN A 233 -13.52 4.05 6.99
C ASN A 233 -12.07 4.21 7.50
N ARG A 234 -11.34 5.16 6.90
CA ARG A 234 -9.93 5.44 7.16
C ARG A 234 -9.62 5.71 8.64
N ASN A 235 -10.65 6.04 9.45
CA ASN A 235 -10.52 6.22 10.90
C ASN A 235 -10.20 4.92 11.67
N THR A 236 -10.32 3.74 11.06
CA THR A 236 -9.97 2.48 11.74
C THR A 236 -8.46 2.20 11.75
N ARG A 237 -7.66 2.77 10.84
CA ARG A 237 -6.18 2.69 10.91
C ARG A 237 -5.59 3.51 12.07
N VAL A 238 -6.31 4.50 12.57
CA VAL A 238 -5.84 5.41 13.65
C VAL A 238 -5.94 4.78 15.05
N LYS A 239 -6.63 3.68 15.24
CA LYS A 239 -6.80 3.07 16.58
C LYS A 239 -5.58 2.30 17.12
N ALA A 240 -4.48 2.25 16.38
CA ALA A 240 -3.21 1.71 16.88
C ALA A 240 -2.23 2.80 17.36
N VAL A 241 -2.67 4.03 17.55
CA VAL A 241 -1.89 5.05 18.25
C VAL A 241 -1.95 4.71 19.73
N ILE A 242 -0.85 4.17 20.26
CA ILE A 242 -0.66 4.06 21.72
C ILE A 242 -0.74 5.48 22.26
N PRO A 243 -1.62 5.77 23.24
CA PRO A 243 -1.70 7.09 23.86
C PRO A 243 -0.31 7.50 24.38
N VAL A 244 0.05 8.76 24.15
CA VAL A 244 1.35 9.35 24.50
C VAL A 244 1.67 9.25 26.01
N ASP A 245 0.67 9.05 26.83
CA ASP A 245 0.70 8.94 28.29
C ASP A 245 1.35 7.65 28.83
N LYS A 246 1.83 6.74 27.97
CA LYS A 246 2.52 5.49 28.35
C LYS A 246 3.96 5.38 27.84
N ILE A 247 4.57 6.46 27.42
CA ILE A 247 6.00 6.48 27.14
C ILE A 247 6.70 6.82 28.46
N GLU A 248 7.15 5.80 29.22
CA GLU A 248 8.15 5.99 30.25
C GLU A 248 9.44 6.48 29.58
N ILE A 249 9.77 7.73 29.82
CA ILE A 249 11.08 8.28 29.47
C ILE A 249 12.08 7.62 30.42
N LEU A 250 12.81 6.62 29.94
CA LEU A 250 13.97 6.10 30.66
C LEU A 250 15.06 7.19 30.62
N ASP A 251 15.39 7.70 31.77
CA ASP A 251 16.55 8.60 31.93
C ASP A 251 17.81 7.92 31.37
N PRO A 252 18.70 8.67 30.69
CA PRO A 252 19.97 8.12 30.24
C PRO A 252 20.81 7.64 31.42
N PRO A 253 21.50 6.51 31.29
CA PRO A 253 22.37 6.02 32.37
C PRO A 253 23.47 7.05 32.71
N ALA A 254 23.69 7.24 34.01
CA ALA A 254 24.67 8.16 34.56
C ALA A 254 26.12 7.78 34.21
#